data_e0ba88785faf434705a49070f41312bd
#
_entry.id   e0ba88785faf434705a49070f41312bd
#
_cell.length_a   1.000
_cell.length_b   1.000
_cell.length_c   1.000
_cell.angle_alpha   90.00
_cell.angle_beta   90.00
_cell.angle_gamma   90.00
#
_symmetry.space_group_name_H-M   'P 1'
#
loop_
_entity.id
_entity.type
_entity.pdbx_description
1 polymer ?
#
loop_
_entity_poly.entity_id
_entity_poly.type
_entity_poly.pdbx_seq_one_letter_code
_entity_poly.pdbx_strand_id
1 'polypeptide(L)'
;MRNRKSCLDISSQLNSLGFKATYYHGGLSSKEKDKNMQSWMNEEVQVIVATNAFGMGIDKANVKTVIHIQLPENMENYYQEAGRAGRNGERAFAVLLTSPSDSIQAQSQFINILPDKKFLNLMYVKLCNYFQIAYGEGINEQFNFNLHHFCLKYEFPTLKT
;
A
#
# COMPACT_ATOMS: atom_id res chain seq x y z
N MET A 1 -6.74 -0.80 4.41
CA MET A 1 -6.02 0.16 5.32
C MET A 1 -4.54 -0.12 5.33
N ARG A 2 -3.69 0.91 5.51
CA ARG A 2 -2.22 0.75 5.53
C ARG A 2 -1.64 0.59 6.95
N ASN A 3 -2.34 1.05 7.98
CA ASN A 3 -1.83 1.09 9.36
C ASN A 3 -2.55 0.08 10.26
N ARG A 4 -1.76 -0.75 10.97
CA ARG A 4 -2.24 -1.75 11.93
C ARG A 4 -3.03 -1.13 13.09
N LYS A 5 -2.52 -0.02 13.65
CA LYS A 5 -3.17 0.71 14.74
C LYS A 5 -4.55 1.23 14.33
N SER A 6 -4.66 1.78 13.13
CA SER A 6 -5.95 2.27 12.62
C SER A 6 -7.00 1.16 12.46
N CYS A 7 -6.59 -0.10 12.19
CA CYS A 7 -7.53 -1.22 12.16
C CYS A 7 -8.17 -1.46 13.53
N LEU A 8 -7.36 -1.43 14.58
CA LEU A 8 -7.82 -1.56 15.97
C LEU A 8 -8.72 -0.40 16.38
N ASP A 9 -8.28 0.83 16.12
CA ASP A 9 -9.00 2.05 16.52
C ASP A 9 -10.39 2.09 15.88
N ILE A 10 -10.47 1.83 14.57
CA ILE A 10 -11.76 1.85 13.85
C ILE A 10 -12.66 0.69 14.27
N SER A 11 -12.13 -0.52 14.46
CA SER A 11 -12.95 -1.63 14.93
C SER A 11 -13.51 -1.35 16.33
N SER A 12 -12.72 -0.72 17.21
CA SER A 12 -13.16 -0.31 18.55
C SER A 12 -14.24 0.78 18.49
N GLN A 13 -14.07 1.77 17.61
CA GLN A 13 -15.09 2.81 17.40
C GLN A 13 -16.40 2.23 16.85
N LEU A 14 -16.33 1.31 15.89
CA LEU A 14 -17.51 0.64 15.38
C LEU A 14 -18.25 -0.14 16.47
N ASN A 15 -17.51 -0.88 17.32
CA ASN A 15 -18.08 -1.59 18.46
C ASN A 15 -18.74 -0.63 19.47
N SER A 16 -18.13 0.54 19.75
CA SER A 16 -18.73 1.55 20.64
C SER A 16 -20.03 2.17 20.07
N LEU A 17 -20.17 2.16 18.74
CA LEU A 17 -21.39 2.60 18.03
C LEU A 17 -22.44 1.48 17.90
N GLY A 18 -22.21 0.30 18.47
CA GLY A 18 -23.13 -0.83 18.43
C GLY A 18 -23.00 -1.77 17.23
N PHE A 19 -22.01 -1.56 16.35
CA PHE A 19 -21.71 -2.48 15.26
C PHE A 19 -20.78 -3.59 15.75
N LYS A 20 -21.12 -4.84 15.49
CA LYS A 20 -20.21 -5.96 15.78
C LYS A 20 -19.05 -5.96 14.77
N ALA A 21 -17.87 -5.56 15.20
CA ALA A 21 -16.71 -5.43 14.35
C ALA A 21 -15.48 -6.17 14.91
N THR A 22 -14.68 -6.76 14.02
CA THR A 22 -13.36 -7.31 14.30
C THR A 22 -12.31 -6.68 13.39
N TYR A 23 -11.06 -7.05 13.57
CA TYR A 23 -9.96 -6.49 12.77
C TYR A 23 -9.01 -7.59 12.28
N TYR A 24 -8.28 -7.29 11.17
CA TYR A 24 -7.31 -8.20 10.59
C TYR A 24 -6.10 -7.45 10.01
N HIS A 25 -4.90 -7.84 10.42
CA HIS A 25 -3.66 -7.27 9.87
C HIS A 25 -2.50 -8.26 9.95
N GLY A 26 -1.45 -8.02 9.18
CA GLY A 26 -0.29 -8.91 9.08
C GLY A 26 0.48 -9.15 10.39
N GLY A 27 0.36 -8.24 11.36
CA GLY A 27 1.04 -8.35 12.65
C GLY A 27 0.32 -9.19 13.73
N LEU A 28 -0.87 -9.74 13.42
CA LEU A 28 -1.54 -10.70 14.32
C LEU A 28 -0.84 -12.06 14.28
N SER A 29 -0.88 -12.77 15.40
CA SER A 29 -0.52 -14.18 15.45
C SER A 29 -1.46 -15.03 14.57
N SER A 30 -1.01 -16.20 14.12
CA SER A 30 -1.85 -17.10 13.31
C SER A 30 -3.17 -17.40 14.01
N LYS A 31 -3.14 -17.68 15.31
CA LYS A 31 -4.33 -17.99 16.12
C LYS A 31 -5.34 -16.82 16.15
N GLU A 32 -4.87 -15.60 16.28
CA GLU A 32 -5.73 -14.40 16.26
C GLU A 32 -6.30 -14.14 14.87
N LYS A 33 -5.50 -14.33 13.81
CA LYS A 33 -5.95 -14.23 12.42
C LYS A 33 -7.09 -15.20 12.16
N ASP A 34 -6.91 -16.46 12.53
CA ASP A 34 -7.90 -17.51 12.34
C ASP A 34 -9.17 -17.21 13.13
N LYS A 35 -9.05 -16.84 14.40
CA LYS A 35 -10.18 -16.47 15.25
C LYS A 35 -11.00 -15.30 14.65
N ASN A 36 -10.33 -14.19 14.30
CA ASN A 36 -11.00 -13.00 13.79
C ASN A 36 -11.62 -13.25 12.41
N MET A 37 -10.95 -14.04 11.57
CA MET A 37 -11.49 -14.44 10.28
C MET A 37 -12.71 -15.35 10.44
N GLN A 38 -12.65 -16.37 11.29
CA GLN A 38 -13.77 -17.30 11.52
C GLN A 38 -14.99 -16.58 12.08
N SER A 39 -14.81 -15.68 13.06
CA SER A 39 -15.95 -14.93 13.61
C SER A 39 -16.66 -14.07 12.55
N TRP A 40 -15.91 -13.53 11.58
CA TRP A 40 -16.51 -12.80 10.46
C TRP A 40 -17.11 -13.75 9.41
N MET A 41 -16.47 -14.87 9.09
CA MET A 41 -17.00 -15.87 8.18
C MET A 41 -18.33 -16.46 8.69
N ASN A 42 -18.42 -16.73 9.98
CA ASN A 42 -19.60 -17.30 10.66
C ASN A 42 -20.67 -16.25 10.99
N GLU A 43 -20.48 -14.98 10.59
CA GLU A 43 -21.43 -13.88 10.82
C GLU A 43 -21.67 -13.52 12.30
N GLU A 44 -20.75 -13.95 13.19
CA GLU A 44 -20.76 -13.52 14.59
C GLU A 44 -20.47 -12.03 14.72
N VAL A 45 -19.70 -11.50 13.74
CA VAL A 45 -19.44 -10.05 13.56
C VAL A 45 -19.84 -9.61 12.15
N GLN A 46 -20.35 -8.39 12.04
CA GLN A 46 -20.84 -7.79 10.79
C GLN A 46 -19.72 -7.18 9.94
N VAL A 47 -18.72 -6.61 10.60
CA VAL A 47 -17.68 -5.82 9.95
C VAL A 47 -16.29 -6.41 10.28
N ILE A 48 -15.46 -6.50 9.26
CA ILE A 48 -14.02 -6.75 9.44
C ILE A 48 -13.22 -5.55 8.93
N VAL A 49 -12.44 -4.96 9.82
CA VAL A 49 -11.55 -3.84 9.49
C VAL A 49 -10.17 -4.39 9.21
N ALA A 50 -9.68 -4.24 7.97
CA ALA A 50 -8.48 -4.96 7.55
C ALA A 50 -7.45 -4.08 6.84
N THR A 51 -6.18 -4.50 6.92
CA THR A 51 -5.12 -4.03 6.01
C THR A 51 -5.08 -4.88 4.75
N ASN A 52 -4.23 -4.50 3.77
CA ASN A 52 -3.98 -5.28 2.54
C ASN A 52 -3.54 -6.74 2.81
N ALA A 53 -3.13 -7.06 4.05
CA ALA A 53 -2.82 -8.43 4.46
C ALA A 53 -4.05 -9.35 4.48
N PHE A 54 -5.26 -8.76 4.47
CA PHE A 54 -6.52 -9.49 4.38
C PHE A 54 -6.87 -9.68 2.90
N GLY A 55 -6.46 -10.79 2.32
CA GLY A 55 -6.68 -10.77 0.90
C GLY A 55 -6.66 -12.09 0.15
N MET A 56 -5.63 -12.85 0.19
CA MET A 56 -5.52 -14.05 -0.63
C MET A 56 -6.34 -15.20 -0.02
N GLY A 57 -7.19 -15.81 -0.85
CA GLY A 57 -7.93 -17.02 -0.47
C GLY A 57 -9.21 -16.82 0.35
N ILE A 58 -9.68 -15.58 0.54
CA ILE A 58 -10.94 -15.35 1.24
C ILE A 58 -12.09 -15.32 0.23
N ASP A 59 -12.97 -16.30 0.35
CA ASP A 59 -14.17 -16.41 -0.44
C ASP A 59 -15.42 -16.42 0.47
N LYS A 60 -15.98 -15.23 0.68
CA LYS A 60 -17.25 -15.02 1.39
C LYS A 60 -18.25 -14.42 0.42
N ALA A 61 -19.30 -15.17 0.11
CA ALA A 61 -20.24 -14.81 -0.95
C ALA A 61 -21.11 -13.59 -0.61
N ASN A 62 -21.46 -13.40 0.66
CA ASN A 62 -22.46 -12.41 1.10
C ASN A 62 -21.85 -11.08 1.58
N VAL A 63 -20.70 -10.69 1.08
CA VAL A 63 -20.14 -9.35 1.34
C VAL A 63 -20.96 -8.32 0.55
N LYS A 64 -21.72 -7.50 1.24
CA LYS A 64 -22.56 -6.47 0.62
C LYS A 64 -21.85 -5.16 0.34
N THR A 65 -20.82 -4.84 1.13
CA THR A 65 -20.13 -3.55 1.00
C THR A 65 -18.66 -3.68 1.31
N VAL A 66 -17.81 -3.12 0.44
CA VAL A 66 -16.39 -2.88 0.68
C VAL A 66 -16.18 -1.37 0.76
N ILE A 67 -15.59 -0.91 1.86
CA ILE A 67 -15.34 0.52 2.10
C ILE A 67 -13.83 0.76 2.18
N HIS A 68 -13.31 1.53 1.25
CA HIS A 68 -11.95 2.03 1.28
C HIS A 68 -11.92 3.36 2.02
N ILE A 69 -11.29 3.41 3.16
CA ILE A 69 -11.12 4.63 3.97
C ILE A 69 -9.81 5.36 3.68
N GLN A 70 -9.03 4.84 2.78
CA GLN A 70 -7.80 5.43 2.23
C GLN A 70 -7.71 5.04 0.76
N LEU A 71 -7.08 5.88 -0.05
CA LEU A 71 -6.83 5.55 -1.45
C LEU A 71 -6.01 4.25 -1.57
N PRO A 72 -6.47 3.28 -2.36
CA PRO A 72 -5.65 2.12 -2.72
C PRO A 72 -4.34 2.55 -3.39
N GLU A 73 -3.32 1.72 -3.32
CA GLU A 73 -2.00 2.05 -3.88
C GLU A 73 -2.01 2.10 -5.42
N ASN A 74 -2.85 1.27 -6.02
CA ASN A 74 -3.05 1.20 -7.47
C ASN A 74 -4.43 0.64 -7.78
N MET A 75 -4.80 0.66 -9.06
CA MET A 75 -6.10 0.14 -9.53
C MET A 75 -6.24 -1.36 -9.34
N GLU A 76 -5.16 -2.11 -9.42
CA GLU A 76 -5.18 -3.57 -9.23
C GLU A 76 -5.58 -3.93 -7.80
N ASN A 77 -4.98 -3.27 -6.80
CA ASN A 77 -5.36 -3.43 -5.40
C ASN A 77 -6.83 -3.02 -5.17
N TYR A 78 -7.27 -1.92 -5.80
CA TYR A 78 -8.67 -1.52 -5.73
C TYR A 78 -9.60 -2.62 -6.26
N TYR A 79 -9.33 -3.18 -7.43
CA TYR A 79 -10.15 -4.24 -8.02
C TYR A 79 -10.15 -5.51 -7.17
N GLN A 80 -9.00 -5.92 -6.65
CA GLN A 80 -8.89 -7.10 -5.78
C GLN A 80 -9.67 -6.94 -4.47
N GLU A 81 -9.67 -5.76 -3.90
CA GLU A 81 -10.37 -5.45 -2.65
C GLU A 81 -11.87 -5.25 -2.90
N ALA A 82 -12.24 -4.42 -3.86
CA ALA A 82 -13.64 -4.15 -4.22
C ALA A 82 -14.36 -5.40 -4.74
N GLY A 83 -13.67 -6.25 -5.49
CA GLY A 83 -14.20 -7.51 -6.04
C GLY A 83 -14.52 -8.59 -5.00
N ARG A 84 -14.39 -8.30 -3.70
CA ARG A 84 -14.91 -9.15 -2.62
C ARG A 84 -16.39 -8.97 -2.40
N ALA A 85 -16.96 -7.83 -2.80
CA ALA A 85 -18.37 -7.56 -2.70
C ALA A 85 -19.16 -8.19 -3.86
N GLY A 86 -20.38 -8.66 -3.59
CA GLY A 86 -21.33 -9.13 -4.61
C GLY A 86 -21.01 -10.46 -5.27
N ARG A 87 -20.22 -11.33 -4.65
CA ARG A 87 -19.88 -12.65 -5.21
C ARG A 87 -21.07 -13.62 -5.31
N ASN A 88 -22.15 -13.34 -4.60
CA ASN A 88 -23.39 -14.08 -4.70
C ASN A 88 -24.32 -13.60 -5.84
N GLY A 89 -23.87 -12.64 -6.65
CA GLY A 89 -24.65 -12.05 -7.74
C GLY A 89 -25.67 -11.00 -7.29
N GLU A 90 -25.78 -10.72 -5.99
CA GLU A 90 -26.64 -9.65 -5.48
C GLU A 90 -25.98 -8.27 -5.63
N ARG A 91 -26.83 -7.24 -5.58
CA ARG A 91 -26.35 -5.85 -5.59
C ARG A 91 -25.43 -5.59 -4.39
N ALA A 92 -24.25 -5.10 -4.68
CA ALA A 92 -23.22 -4.77 -3.70
C ALA A 92 -22.60 -3.40 -3.97
N PHE A 93 -21.89 -2.87 -2.99
CA PHE A 93 -21.32 -1.53 -3.07
C PHE A 93 -19.81 -1.55 -2.83
N ALA A 94 -19.06 -0.87 -3.69
CA ALA A 94 -17.69 -0.49 -3.44
C ALA A 94 -17.66 1.03 -3.17
N VAL A 95 -17.28 1.41 -1.97
CA VAL A 95 -17.27 2.80 -1.51
C VAL A 95 -15.83 3.25 -1.29
N LEU A 96 -15.47 4.39 -1.82
CA LEU A 96 -14.19 5.05 -1.56
C LEU A 96 -14.46 6.37 -0.83
N LEU A 97 -14.00 6.46 0.42
CA LEU A 97 -14.03 7.72 1.18
C LEU A 97 -12.79 8.52 0.81
N THR A 98 -13.01 9.74 0.35
CA THR A 98 -11.93 10.65 -0.05
C THR A 98 -12.05 11.99 0.66
N SER A 99 -10.91 12.58 0.92
CA SER A 99 -10.77 13.97 1.41
C SER A 99 -9.90 14.78 0.46
N PRO A 100 -9.98 16.12 0.47
CA PRO A 100 -9.09 16.95 -0.34
C PRO A 100 -7.59 16.70 -0.08
N SER A 101 -7.24 16.30 1.13
CA SER A 101 -5.86 15.98 1.50
C SER A 101 -5.34 14.68 0.88
N ASP A 102 -6.21 13.75 0.48
CA ASP A 102 -5.79 12.46 -0.08
C ASP A 102 -5.08 12.61 -1.43
N SER A 103 -5.54 13.54 -2.27
CA SER A 103 -4.86 13.87 -3.54
C SER A 103 -3.45 14.38 -3.31
N ILE A 104 -3.27 15.29 -2.35
CA ILE A 104 -1.97 15.87 -2.00
C ILE A 104 -1.04 14.79 -1.45
N GLN A 105 -1.56 13.94 -0.55
CA GLN A 105 -0.79 12.82 0.01
C GLN A 105 -0.40 11.80 -1.05
N ALA A 106 -1.32 11.42 -1.94
CA ALA A 106 -1.04 10.48 -3.03
C ALA A 106 0.01 11.06 -3.99
N GLN A 107 -0.10 12.33 -4.37
CA GLN A 107 0.88 13.00 -5.21
C GLN A 107 2.26 13.04 -4.55
N SER A 108 2.33 13.40 -3.28
CA SER A 108 3.58 13.43 -2.52
C SER A 108 4.20 12.03 -2.39
N GLN A 109 3.39 11.02 -2.14
CA GLN A 109 3.85 9.67 -1.85
C GLN A 109 4.23 8.86 -3.09
N PHE A 110 3.55 9.07 -4.22
CA PHE A 110 3.70 8.23 -5.41
C PHE A 110 4.30 8.96 -6.61
N ILE A 111 4.10 10.27 -6.73
CA ILE A 111 4.52 11.01 -7.92
C ILE A 111 5.76 11.86 -7.64
N ASN A 112 5.80 12.61 -6.54
CA ASN A 112 6.91 13.50 -6.24
C ASN A 112 8.22 12.77 -5.91
N ILE A 113 8.15 11.48 -5.56
CA ILE A 113 9.33 10.64 -5.35
C ILE A 113 9.93 10.12 -6.66
N LEU A 114 9.18 10.14 -7.77
CA LEU A 114 9.69 9.69 -9.07
C LEU A 114 10.74 10.67 -9.59
N PRO A 115 11.87 10.18 -10.11
CA PRO A 115 12.88 11.02 -10.72
C PRO A 115 12.37 11.63 -12.03
N ASP A 116 12.51 12.93 -12.19
CA ASP A 116 12.28 13.60 -13.45
C ASP A 116 13.47 13.45 -14.42
N LYS A 117 13.27 13.82 -15.68
CA LYS A 117 14.31 13.74 -16.71
C LYS A 117 15.58 14.56 -16.35
N LYS A 118 15.40 15.69 -15.68
CA LYS A 118 16.53 16.54 -15.27
C LYS A 118 17.36 15.86 -14.20
N PHE A 119 16.69 15.26 -13.22
CA PHE A 119 17.33 14.50 -12.15
C PHE A 119 18.08 13.29 -12.72
N LEU A 120 17.45 12.51 -13.63
CA LEU A 120 18.08 11.36 -14.28
C LEU A 120 19.32 11.76 -15.10
N ASN A 121 19.25 12.86 -15.85
CA ASN A 121 20.40 13.38 -16.59
C ASN A 121 21.53 13.81 -15.66
N LEU A 122 21.21 14.53 -14.59
CA LEU A 122 22.20 14.94 -13.60
C LEU A 122 22.85 13.72 -12.92
N MET A 123 22.05 12.72 -12.55
CA MET A 123 22.55 11.49 -11.94
C MET A 123 23.47 10.74 -12.89
N TYR A 124 23.11 10.62 -14.17
CA TYR A 124 23.97 10.00 -15.19
C TYR A 124 25.33 10.72 -15.31
N VAL A 125 25.33 12.05 -15.41
CA VAL A 125 26.56 12.86 -15.44
C VAL A 125 27.43 12.61 -14.20
N LYS A 126 26.82 12.57 -13.02
CA LYS A 126 27.54 12.33 -11.76
C LYS A 126 28.06 10.91 -11.63
N LEU A 127 27.33 9.91 -12.17
CA LEU A 127 27.80 8.52 -12.25
C LEU A 127 29.05 8.40 -13.16
N CYS A 128 29.02 9.00 -14.36
CA CYS A 128 30.20 9.04 -15.23
C CYS A 128 31.39 9.67 -14.52
N ASN A 129 31.21 10.79 -13.84
CA ASN A 129 32.24 11.43 -13.06
C ASN A 129 32.74 10.59 -11.85
N TYR A 130 31.81 9.83 -11.21
CA TYR A 130 32.16 8.98 -10.08
C TYR A 130 33.05 7.82 -10.50
N PHE A 131 32.77 7.21 -11.65
CA PHE A 131 33.55 6.11 -12.22
C PHE A 131 34.68 6.56 -13.16
N GLN A 132 34.80 7.87 -13.39
CA GLN A 132 35.83 8.46 -14.29
C GLN A 132 35.75 7.91 -15.73
N ILE A 133 34.53 7.70 -16.22
CA ILE A 133 34.23 7.27 -17.60
C ILE A 133 33.67 8.42 -18.43
N ALA A 134 34.04 8.45 -19.72
CA ALA A 134 33.49 9.43 -20.65
C ALA A 134 32.05 9.11 -21.03
N TYR A 135 31.30 10.13 -21.45
CA TYR A 135 29.90 9.93 -21.86
C TYR A 135 29.81 8.99 -23.08
N GLY A 136 29.00 7.94 -22.92
CA GLY A 136 28.78 6.92 -23.95
C GLY A 136 29.80 5.79 -23.95
N GLU A 137 30.79 5.84 -23.08
CA GLU A 137 31.77 4.76 -22.86
C GLU A 137 31.35 3.85 -21.70
N GLY A 138 32.11 2.79 -21.42
CA GLY A 138 31.84 1.83 -20.35
C GLY A 138 30.82 0.75 -20.70
N ILE A 139 30.53 0.53 -21.98
CA ILE A 139 29.61 -0.52 -22.43
C ILE A 139 30.16 -1.90 -22.01
N ASN A 140 29.36 -2.68 -21.27
CA ASN A 140 29.71 -3.99 -20.70
C ASN A 140 30.79 -3.96 -19.60
N GLU A 141 31.19 -2.80 -19.09
CA GLU A 141 32.04 -2.71 -17.93
C GLU A 141 31.24 -2.84 -16.61
N GLN A 142 31.87 -3.43 -15.60
CA GLN A 142 31.29 -3.59 -14.27
C GLN A 142 32.06 -2.78 -13.25
N PHE A 143 31.35 -2.01 -12.44
CA PHE A 143 31.96 -1.15 -11.42
C PHE A 143 31.41 -1.51 -10.04
N ASN A 144 32.28 -1.52 -9.04
CA ASN A 144 31.83 -1.60 -7.65
C ASN A 144 31.19 -0.26 -7.25
N PHE A 145 29.92 -0.29 -6.90
CA PHE A 145 29.13 0.91 -6.59
C PHE A 145 28.73 0.96 -5.12
N ASN A 146 29.11 2.03 -4.43
CA ASN A 146 28.64 2.33 -3.09
C ASN A 146 27.63 3.49 -3.15
N LEU A 147 26.34 3.15 -3.13
CA LEU A 147 25.24 4.10 -3.21
C LEU A 147 25.32 5.18 -2.12
N HIS A 148 25.59 4.80 -0.88
CA HIS A 148 25.65 5.76 0.24
C HIS A 148 26.78 6.78 0.05
N HIS A 149 27.95 6.33 -0.32
CA HIS A 149 29.10 7.21 -0.61
C HIS A 149 28.83 8.13 -1.80
N PHE A 150 28.19 7.62 -2.86
CA PHE A 150 27.80 8.40 -4.03
C PHE A 150 26.79 9.50 -3.65
N CYS A 151 25.74 9.15 -2.91
CA CYS A 151 24.72 10.10 -2.46
C CYS A 151 25.30 11.20 -1.58
N LEU A 152 26.20 10.86 -0.65
CA LEU A 152 26.89 11.84 0.18
C LEU A 152 27.79 12.76 -0.65
N LYS A 153 28.56 12.21 -1.60
CA LYS A 153 29.51 12.98 -2.42
C LYS A 153 28.83 14.01 -3.33
N TYR A 154 27.63 13.67 -3.84
CA TYR A 154 26.92 14.50 -4.81
C TYR A 154 25.62 15.09 -4.27
N GLU A 155 25.36 14.97 -2.96
CA GLU A 155 24.17 15.52 -2.26
C GLU A 155 22.84 15.01 -2.83
N PHE A 156 22.80 13.72 -3.24
CA PHE A 156 21.58 13.10 -3.72
C PHE A 156 20.77 12.47 -2.59
N PRO A 157 19.42 12.56 -2.64
CA PRO A 157 18.56 11.85 -1.71
C PRO A 157 18.56 10.35 -2.02
N THR A 158 18.96 9.52 -1.05
CA THR A 158 19.10 8.05 -1.21
C THR A 158 17.81 7.35 -1.68
N LEU A 159 16.65 7.87 -1.29
CA LEU A 159 15.35 7.31 -1.71
C LEU A 159 14.98 7.62 -3.17
N LYS A 160 15.66 8.55 -3.81
CA LYS A 160 15.39 8.97 -5.19
C LYS A 160 16.48 8.50 -6.16
N THR A 161 17.61 8.06 -5.63
CA THR A 161 18.75 7.54 -6.37
C THR A 161 18.72 6.03 -6.46
#